data_2a94e01e01c458eee3e6c534944adb9d
#
_entry.id   2a94e01e01c458eee3e6c534944adb9d
#
_cell.length_a   1.000
_cell.length_b   1.000
_cell.length_c   1.000
_cell.angle_alpha   90.00
_cell.angle_beta   90.00
_cell.angle_gamma   90.00
#
_symmetry.space_group_name_H-M   'P 1'
#
loop_
_entity.id
_entity.type
_entity.pdbx_description
1 polymer ?
#
loop_
_entity_poly.entity_id
_entity_poly.type
_entity_poly.pdbx_seq_one_letter_code
_entity_poly.pdbx_strand_id
1 'polypeptide(L)'
;FVTGLARSGTTQLLNSLYNTGLFSSYTYSDMPFIFSPNIWNKLRSLFKQKTNEKTERAHRDGIKIDIDSPEALEEPIWMYIKKNEYIHNNFVQSHNLTEKDITFYKQLINLIKTKYKKQRYLSKNNFNLLRLKKLIEFFPDSYFFIIFRNPLEQSYSLHKQHINFTKLQTENEFILEYMNLLGHFDFGLNHKYYSFDNDKIELNPNSFDYWLKMWIDVYEYVSKLKDNKNIHFICYESLCEKKEKYFEKFIFDEKEIINKINLKDFKNKNINVDKKNFIKKLLNQSLSLYETLK
;
A
#
# COMPACT_ATOMS: atom_id res chain seq x y z
N PHE A 1 -5.28 4.81 -7.96
CA PHE A 1 -4.40 4.69 -6.79
C PHE A 1 -4.98 3.66 -5.83
N VAL A 2 -4.14 2.74 -5.36
CA VAL A 2 -4.47 1.75 -4.31
C VAL A 2 -3.63 2.08 -3.07
N THR A 3 -4.29 2.32 -1.95
CA THR A 3 -3.64 2.64 -0.68
C THR A 3 -4.40 2.05 0.51
N GLY A 4 -3.82 2.09 1.68
CA GLY A 4 -4.32 1.53 2.93
C GLY A 4 -3.15 1.10 3.79
N LEU A 5 -3.36 0.91 5.08
CA LEU A 5 -2.32 0.32 5.94
C LEU A 5 -1.90 -1.05 5.40
N ALA A 6 -0.66 -1.40 5.58
CA ALA A 6 -0.18 -2.74 5.25
C ALA A 6 -1.11 -3.82 5.86
N ARG A 7 -1.18 -4.98 5.22
CA ARG A 7 -2.06 -6.10 5.62
C ARG A 7 -3.57 -5.89 5.42
N SER A 8 -3.99 -4.80 4.78
CA SER A 8 -5.40 -4.57 4.41
C SER A 8 -5.85 -5.27 3.13
N GLY A 9 -4.93 -5.79 2.30
CA GLY A 9 -5.26 -6.41 1.00
C GLY A 9 -4.87 -5.55 -0.22
N THR A 10 -4.14 -4.46 -0.02
CA THR A 10 -3.69 -3.55 -1.10
C THR A 10 -2.93 -4.25 -2.21
N THR A 11 -2.03 -5.19 -1.87
CA THR A 11 -1.26 -5.96 -2.89
C THR A 11 -2.16 -6.89 -3.70
N GLN A 12 -3.17 -7.50 -3.09
CA GLN A 12 -4.12 -8.34 -3.82
C GLN A 12 -4.93 -7.52 -4.83
N LEU A 13 -5.39 -6.32 -4.44
CA LEU A 13 -6.11 -5.44 -5.36
C LEU A 13 -5.19 -4.92 -6.47
N LEU A 14 -3.95 -4.53 -6.14
CA LEU A 14 -2.94 -4.18 -7.14
C LEU A 14 -2.81 -5.29 -8.19
N ASN A 15 -2.60 -6.54 -7.76
CA ASN A 15 -2.44 -7.69 -8.66
C ASN A 15 -3.71 -7.93 -9.50
N SER A 16 -4.89 -7.87 -8.90
CA SER A 16 -6.15 -8.09 -9.61
C SER A 16 -6.40 -7.04 -10.69
N LEU A 17 -6.12 -5.77 -10.41
CA LEU A 17 -6.21 -4.68 -11.38
C LEU A 17 -5.13 -4.77 -12.46
N TYR A 18 -3.89 -5.06 -12.09
CA TYR A 18 -2.78 -5.22 -13.03
C TYR A 18 -3.02 -6.37 -14.01
N ASN A 19 -3.53 -7.50 -13.52
CA ASN A 19 -3.83 -8.69 -14.32
C ASN A 19 -4.97 -8.48 -15.34
N THR A 20 -5.74 -7.39 -15.25
CA THR A 20 -6.69 -7.01 -16.32
C THR A 20 -5.97 -6.67 -17.63
N GLY A 21 -4.67 -6.37 -17.56
CA GLY A 21 -3.87 -5.94 -18.71
C GLY A 21 -4.13 -4.51 -19.16
N LEU A 22 -4.94 -3.73 -18.42
CA LEU A 22 -5.32 -2.35 -18.80
C LEU A 22 -4.37 -1.29 -18.23
N PHE A 23 -3.58 -1.65 -17.23
CA PHE A 23 -2.74 -0.74 -16.47
C PHE A 23 -1.25 -0.99 -16.68
N SER A 24 -0.47 0.06 -16.56
CA SER A 24 0.94 -0.01 -16.24
C SER A 24 1.16 0.24 -14.75
N SER A 25 2.17 -0.39 -14.17
CA SER A 25 2.63 -0.17 -12.82
C SER A 25 4.13 -0.41 -12.75
N TYR A 26 4.79 0.04 -11.71
CA TYR A 26 6.14 -0.44 -11.40
C TYR A 26 6.10 -1.93 -11.09
N THR A 27 7.11 -2.65 -11.59
CA THR A 27 7.31 -4.09 -11.33
C THR A 27 8.70 -4.33 -10.75
N TYR A 28 8.94 -5.50 -10.21
CA TYR A 28 10.31 -5.86 -9.76
C TYR A 28 11.35 -5.71 -10.87
N SER A 29 10.94 -5.82 -12.15
CA SER A 29 11.82 -5.63 -13.30
C SER A 29 12.31 -4.19 -13.49
N ASP A 30 11.71 -3.21 -12.82
CA ASP A 30 12.14 -1.81 -12.87
C ASP A 30 13.30 -1.51 -11.90
N MET A 31 13.54 -2.42 -10.94
CA MET A 31 14.67 -2.32 -10.02
C MET A 31 15.99 -2.67 -10.72
N PRO A 32 17.10 -2.03 -10.32
CA PRO A 32 17.20 -0.92 -9.36
C PRO A 32 16.99 0.48 -9.97
N PHE A 33 16.70 0.59 -11.27
CA PHE A 33 16.70 1.88 -12.00
C PHE A 33 15.27 2.45 -12.18
N ILE A 34 14.54 2.65 -11.08
CA ILE A 34 13.15 3.13 -11.08
C ILE A 34 12.98 4.52 -11.72
N PHE A 35 14.03 5.35 -11.73
CA PHE A 35 14.01 6.67 -12.39
C PHE A 35 14.30 6.62 -13.89
N SER A 36 14.75 5.47 -14.40
CA SER A 36 15.13 5.31 -15.81
C SER A 36 14.60 3.98 -16.40
N PRO A 37 13.32 3.66 -16.23
CA PRO A 37 12.77 2.33 -16.54
C PRO A 37 12.89 1.95 -18.02
N ASN A 38 12.86 2.92 -18.94
CA ASN A 38 12.96 2.66 -20.38
C ASN A 38 14.41 2.33 -20.82
N ILE A 39 15.40 3.04 -20.25
CA ILE A 39 16.82 2.76 -20.52
C ILE A 39 17.18 1.39 -19.92
N TRP A 40 16.77 1.15 -18.67
CA TRP A 40 17.01 -0.12 -17.99
C TRP A 40 16.39 -1.30 -18.73
N ASN A 41 15.18 -1.14 -19.25
CA ASN A 41 14.52 -2.19 -20.03
C ASN A 41 15.30 -2.57 -21.30
N LYS A 42 15.88 -1.60 -21.99
CA LYS A 42 16.75 -1.84 -23.14
C LYS A 42 18.03 -2.60 -22.74
N LEU A 43 18.70 -2.15 -21.67
CA LEU A 43 19.91 -2.79 -21.17
C LEU A 43 19.61 -4.22 -20.69
N ARG A 44 18.57 -4.41 -19.89
CA ARG A 44 18.15 -5.72 -19.38
C ARG A 44 17.83 -6.71 -20.50
N SER A 45 17.29 -6.24 -21.64
CA SER A 45 16.98 -7.10 -22.79
C SER A 45 18.23 -7.74 -23.39
N LEU A 46 19.42 -7.15 -23.18
CA LEU A 46 20.71 -7.71 -23.62
C LEU A 46 21.20 -8.86 -22.71
N PHE A 47 20.70 -8.92 -21.46
CA PHE A 47 21.15 -9.86 -20.43
C PHE A 47 20.07 -10.88 -20.04
N LYS A 48 19.08 -11.15 -20.90
CA LYS A 48 17.94 -12.01 -20.58
C LYS A 48 18.37 -13.38 -20.06
N GLN A 49 18.25 -13.57 -18.74
CA GLN A 49 18.02 -14.90 -18.16
C GLN A 49 16.52 -15.12 -18.01
N LYS A 50 16.01 -16.18 -18.58
CA LYS A 50 14.64 -16.64 -18.39
C LYS A 50 14.52 -17.27 -17.00
N THR A 51 14.02 -16.53 -16.02
CA THR A 51 13.53 -17.12 -14.77
C THR A 51 12.06 -16.76 -14.63
N ASN A 52 11.19 -17.62 -15.15
CA ASN A 52 9.73 -17.48 -15.03
C ASN A 52 9.17 -18.19 -13.79
N GLU A 53 10.00 -18.61 -12.86
CA GLU A 53 9.53 -19.30 -11.65
C GLU A 53 8.96 -18.28 -10.66
N LYS A 54 7.70 -18.46 -10.30
CA LYS A 54 7.05 -17.67 -9.25
C LYS A 54 7.44 -18.19 -7.88
N THR A 55 8.04 -17.34 -7.07
CA THR A 55 8.40 -17.64 -5.68
C THR A 55 7.50 -16.91 -4.70
N GLU A 56 7.29 -17.47 -3.52
CA GLU A 56 6.56 -16.78 -2.48
C GLU A 56 7.39 -15.60 -1.94
N ARG A 57 6.77 -14.44 -1.80
CA ARG A 57 7.46 -13.25 -1.28
C ARG A 57 7.79 -13.38 0.22
N ALA A 58 8.78 -12.60 0.68
CA ALA A 58 9.29 -12.62 2.07
C ALA A 58 8.23 -12.44 3.17
N HIS A 59 7.07 -11.86 2.84
CA HIS A 59 5.94 -11.67 3.76
C HIS A 59 5.23 -12.97 4.16
N ARG A 60 5.53 -14.11 3.52
CA ARG A 60 4.92 -15.42 3.79
C ARG A 60 3.40 -15.37 3.88
N ASP A 61 2.76 -14.69 2.94
CA ASP A 61 1.31 -14.47 2.90
C ASP A 61 0.60 -15.22 1.77
N GLY A 62 1.33 -16.10 1.08
CA GLY A 62 0.83 -16.93 -0.01
C GLY A 62 0.83 -16.22 -1.38
N ILE A 63 1.30 -14.97 -1.45
CA ILE A 63 1.41 -14.26 -2.73
C ILE A 63 2.71 -14.68 -3.41
N LYS A 64 2.56 -15.28 -4.60
CA LYS A 64 3.67 -15.65 -5.46
C LYS A 64 4.00 -14.52 -6.42
N ILE A 65 5.26 -14.19 -6.54
CA ILE A 65 5.80 -13.12 -7.36
C ILE A 65 6.85 -13.64 -8.32
N ASP A 66 6.96 -12.96 -9.44
CA ASP A 66 8.06 -13.07 -10.40
C ASP A 66 8.61 -11.65 -10.68
N ILE A 67 9.57 -11.56 -11.57
CA ILE A 67 10.22 -10.30 -11.89
C ILE A 67 9.29 -9.29 -12.57
N ASP A 68 8.23 -9.74 -13.22
CA ASP A 68 7.25 -8.89 -13.91
C ASP A 68 6.00 -8.60 -13.04
N SER A 69 5.97 -9.11 -11.81
CA SER A 69 4.92 -8.82 -10.85
C SER A 69 4.96 -7.36 -10.39
N PRO A 70 3.80 -6.68 -10.30
CA PRO A 70 3.74 -5.30 -9.83
C PRO A 70 4.06 -5.21 -8.33
N GLU A 71 4.76 -4.15 -7.94
CA GLU A 71 5.10 -3.92 -6.52
C GLU A 71 5.09 -2.42 -6.16
N ALA A 72 5.04 -2.15 -4.86
CA ALA A 72 5.04 -0.82 -4.25
C ALA A 72 6.44 -0.19 -4.29
N LEU A 73 6.91 0.21 -5.46
CA LEU A 73 8.25 0.79 -5.65
C LEU A 73 8.24 2.32 -5.76
N GLU A 74 7.17 2.97 -5.35
CA GLU A 74 7.04 4.43 -5.50
C GLU A 74 7.63 5.21 -4.31
N GLU A 75 7.76 4.59 -3.13
CA GLU A 75 8.24 5.36 -1.97
C GLU A 75 9.66 5.91 -2.17
N PRO A 76 10.64 5.22 -2.78
CA PRO A 76 11.94 5.81 -3.13
C PRO A 76 11.84 7.07 -4.00
N ILE A 77 10.80 7.16 -4.84
CA ILE A 77 10.55 8.35 -5.67
C ILE A 77 10.18 9.54 -4.76
N TRP A 78 9.27 9.32 -3.81
CA TRP A 78 8.87 10.34 -2.85
C TRP A 78 10.00 10.72 -1.90
N MET A 79 10.80 9.75 -1.48
CA MET A 79 12.03 9.98 -0.71
C MET A 79 12.99 10.92 -1.45
N TYR A 80 13.20 10.70 -2.73
CA TYR A 80 14.02 11.57 -3.58
C TYR A 80 13.39 12.96 -3.73
N ILE A 81 12.10 13.06 -4.12
CA ILE A 81 11.37 14.31 -4.33
C ILE A 81 11.40 15.18 -3.07
N LYS A 82 11.13 14.58 -1.92
CA LYS A 82 11.03 15.28 -0.62
C LYS A 82 12.32 15.28 0.19
N LYS A 83 13.43 14.77 -0.36
CA LYS A 83 14.74 14.69 0.31
C LYS A 83 14.67 14.06 1.71
N ASN A 84 13.77 13.10 1.90
CA ASN A 84 13.48 12.43 3.17
C ASN A 84 12.97 13.34 4.31
N GLU A 85 12.58 14.59 4.04
CA GLU A 85 12.18 15.57 5.05
C GLU A 85 10.96 15.15 5.90
N TYR A 86 10.13 14.24 5.37
CA TYR A 86 8.94 13.70 6.04
C TYR A 86 9.22 12.41 6.83
N ILE A 87 10.45 11.90 6.78
CA ILE A 87 10.86 10.66 7.43
C ILE A 87 11.66 11.01 8.68
N HIS A 88 11.13 10.67 9.85
CA HIS A 88 11.77 10.87 11.14
C HIS A 88 12.21 9.53 11.74
N ASN A 89 12.87 9.55 12.90
CA ASN A 89 13.39 8.34 13.52
C ASN A 89 12.30 7.29 13.77
N ASN A 90 11.15 7.70 14.33
CA ASN A 90 10.09 6.79 14.78
C ASN A 90 8.77 6.94 14.01
N PHE A 91 8.65 7.91 13.10
CA PHE A 91 7.43 8.17 12.37
C PHE A 91 7.70 8.72 10.97
N VAL A 92 6.70 8.55 10.10
CA VAL A 92 6.59 9.20 8.79
C VAL A 92 5.47 10.20 8.88
N GLN A 93 5.75 11.47 8.56
CA GLN A 93 4.82 12.57 8.74
C GLN A 93 4.00 12.84 7.48
N SER A 94 2.74 13.19 7.69
CA SER A 94 1.91 13.79 6.64
C SER A 94 2.58 15.06 6.09
N HIS A 95 2.60 15.21 4.77
CA HIS A 95 3.32 16.30 4.12
C HIS A 95 2.60 16.80 2.87
N ASN A 96 2.84 18.07 2.55
CA ASN A 96 2.31 18.70 1.37
C ASN A 96 3.18 18.41 0.13
N LEU A 97 2.53 18.37 -1.03
CA LEU A 97 3.16 18.27 -2.34
C LEU A 97 3.03 19.59 -3.08
N THR A 98 4.08 19.99 -3.78
CA THR A 98 4.11 21.15 -4.64
C THR A 98 3.81 20.75 -6.09
N GLU A 99 3.49 21.71 -6.95
CA GLU A 99 3.34 21.48 -8.39
C GLU A 99 4.61 20.88 -9.02
N LYS A 100 5.79 21.29 -8.55
CA LYS A 100 7.06 20.75 -9.02
C LYS A 100 7.20 19.27 -8.68
N ASP A 101 6.85 18.89 -7.44
CA ASP A 101 6.87 17.49 -6.98
C ASP A 101 5.98 16.62 -7.88
N ILE A 102 4.77 17.11 -8.14
CA ILE A 102 3.78 16.42 -8.96
C ILE A 102 4.17 16.37 -10.43
N THR A 103 4.75 17.43 -10.96
CA THR A 103 5.23 17.46 -12.35
C THR A 103 6.29 16.37 -12.55
N PHE A 104 7.24 16.25 -11.64
CA PHE A 104 8.27 15.21 -11.69
C PHE A 104 7.65 13.80 -11.58
N TYR A 105 6.72 13.59 -10.63
CA TYR A 105 6.03 12.31 -10.49
C TYR A 105 5.21 11.94 -11.74
N LYS A 106 4.51 12.91 -12.35
CA LYS A 106 3.77 12.70 -13.63
C LYS A 106 4.71 12.31 -14.78
N GLN A 107 5.93 12.85 -14.83
CA GLN A 107 6.92 12.44 -15.83
C GLN A 107 7.31 10.97 -15.66
N LEU A 108 7.54 10.50 -14.44
CA LEU A 108 7.85 9.09 -14.16
C LEU A 108 6.67 8.18 -14.50
N ILE A 109 5.44 8.57 -14.15
CA ILE A 109 4.23 7.85 -14.58
C ILE A 109 4.20 7.70 -16.10
N ASN A 110 4.50 8.76 -16.86
CA ASN A 110 4.51 8.71 -18.31
C ASN A 110 5.61 7.79 -18.87
N LEU A 111 6.79 7.73 -18.23
CA LEU A 111 7.85 6.78 -18.59
C LEU A 111 7.36 5.33 -18.41
N ILE A 112 6.68 5.00 -17.32
CA ILE A 112 6.12 3.67 -17.08
C ILE A 112 5.00 3.36 -18.07
N LYS A 113 4.09 4.30 -18.33
CA LYS A 113 3.03 4.13 -19.35
C LYS A 113 3.63 3.84 -20.73
N THR A 114 4.68 4.56 -21.11
CA THR A 114 5.39 4.36 -22.38
C THR A 114 6.08 3.00 -22.43
N LYS A 115 6.76 2.60 -21.35
CA LYS A 115 7.46 1.30 -21.25
C LYS A 115 6.49 0.13 -21.50
N TYR A 116 5.35 0.16 -20.84
CA TYR A 116 4.36 -0.92 -20.92
C TYR A 116 3.31 -0.72 -22.01
N LYS A 117 3.36 0.38 -22.76
CA LYS A 117 2.41 0.74 -23.83
C LYS A 117 0.95 0.73 -23.32
N LYS A 118 0.70 1.34 -22.15
CA LYS A 118 -0.62 1.44 -21.53
C LYS A 118 -1.03 2.90 -21.36
N GLN A 119 -2.34 3.17 -21.47
CA GLN A 119 -2.88 4.51 -21.26
C GLN A 119 -3.12 4.81 -19.78
N ARG A 120 -3.34 3.77 -18.96
CA ARG A 120 -3.68 3.89 -17.54
C ARG A 120 -2.50 3.49 -16.68
N TYR A 121 -2.31 4.22 -15.60
CA TYR A 121 -1.30 3.94 -14.58
C TYR A 121 -1.96 3.47 -13.29
N LEU A 122 -1.39 2.48 -12.65
CA LEU A 122 -1.83 1.91 -11.39
C LEU A 122 -0.74 2.11 -10.35
N SER A 123 -1.01 3.00 -9.40
CA SER A 123 -0.17 3.26 -8.23
C SER A 123 -0.59 2.38 -7.06
N LYS A 124 0.35 1.79 -6.36
CA LYS A 124 0.12 1.21 -5.03
C LYS A 124 1.23 1.66 -4.10
N ASN A 125 0.85 2.45 -3.10
CA ASN A 125 1.77 2.86 -2.04
C ASN A 125 0.98 3.12 -0.75
N ASN A 126 1.36 2.45 0.34
CA ASN A 126 0.70 2.60 1.63
C ASN A 126 0.86 4.01 2.20
N PHE A 127 2.04 4.63 2.01
CA PHE A 127 2.30 6.00 2.47
C PHE A 127 1.60 7.09 1.65
N ASN A 128 0.88 6.74 0.58
CA ASN A 128 -0.01 7.70 -0.08
C ASN A 128 -1.13 8.20 0.85
N LEU A 129 -1.43 7.47 1.94
CA LEU A 129 -2.32 7.96 3.01
C LEU A 129 -1.85 9.28 3.62
N LEU A 130 -0.53 9.48 3.75
CA LEU A 130 0.08 10.68 4.35
C LEU A 130 0.06 11.91 3.42
N ARG A 131 -0.11 11.70 2.11
CA ARG A 131 -0.13 12.74 1.07
C ARG A 131 -1.45 12.76 0.27
N LEU A 132 -2.44 12.00 0.73
CA LEU A 132 -3.68 11.70 0.03
C LEU A 132 -4.43 12.97 -0.42
N LYS A 133 -4.57 13.96 0.48
CA LYS A 133 -5.27 15.21 0.19
C LYS A 133 -4.68 15.91 -1.04
N LYS A 134 -3.36 15.97 -1.17
CA LYS A 134 -2.70 16.60 -2.30
C LYS A 134 -2.73 15.72 -3.56
N LEU A 135 -2.62 14.40 -3.42
CA LEU A 135 -2.78 13.52 -4.58
C LEU A 135 -4.16 13.66 -5.22
N ILE A 136 -5.22 13.76 -4.43
CA ILE A 136 -6.59 13.98 -4.94
C ILE A 136 -6.70 15.31 -5.69
N GLU A 137 -6.12 16.37 -5.13
CA GLU A 137 -6.11 17.70 -5.74
C GLU A 137 -5.42 17.71 -7.12
N PHE A 138 -4.28 17.03 -7.23
CA PHE A 138 -3.48 17.00 -8.47
C PHE A 138 -3.86 15.91 -9.48
N PHE A 139 -4.68 14.94 -9.08
CA PHE A 139 -5.19 13.85 -9.92
C PHE A 139 -6.72 13.76 -9.82
N PRO A 140 -7.46 14.81 -10.24
CA PRO A 140 -8.90 14.90 -10.04
C PRO A 140 -9.73 13.87 -10.83
N ASP A 141 -9.13 13.25 -11.87
CA ASP A 141 -9.77 12.22 -12.69
C ASP A 141 -9.37 10.80 -12.29
N SER A 142 -8.78 10.64 -11.10
CA SER A 142 -8.29 9.35 -10.64
C SER A 142 -9.19 8.76 -9.56
N TYR A 143 -9.27 7.43 -9.52
CA TYR A 143 -9.87 6.68 -8.42
C TYR A 143 -8.83 6.45 -7.31
N PHE A 144 -9.22 6.70 -6.07
CA PHE A 144 -8.41 6.43 -4.87
C PHE A 144 -9.09 5.34 -4.04
N PHE A 145 -8.63 4.11 -4.18
CA PHE A 145 -9.12 2.97 -3.42
C PHE A 145 -8.37 2.88 -2.09
N ILE A 146 -9.07 3.16 -1.00
CA ILE A 146 -8.57 3.06 0.37
C ILE A 146 -9.09 1.75 0.95
N ILE A 147 -8.22 0.73 1.01
CA ILE A 147 -8.62 -0.56 1.54
C ILE A 147 -8.40 -0.57 3.04
N PHE A 148 -9.44 -0.98 3.77
CA PHE A 148 -9.39 -1.22 5.20
C PHE A 148 -9.93 -2.60 5.52
N ARG A 149 -9.54 -3.12 6.68
CA ARG A 149 -9.89 -4.43 7.16
C ARG A 149 -10.33 -4.33 8.62
N ASN A 150 -11.00 -5.39 9.14
CA ASN A 150 -11.31 -5.50 10.56
C ASN A 150 -10.10 -5.07 11.42
N PRO A 151 -10.27 -4.06 12.29
CA PRO A 151 -9.13 -3.44 13.00
C PRO A 151 -8.35 -4.42 13.87
N LEU A 152 -9.02 -5.39 14.50
CA LEU A 152 -8.37 -6.36 15.37
C LEU A 152 -7.53 -7.35 14.56
N GLU A 153 -8.08 -7.87 13.45
CA GLU A 153 -7.38 -8.81 12.59
C GLU A 153 -6.20 -8.14 11.88
N GLN A 154 -6.38 -6.88 11.43
CA GLN A 154 -5.31 -6.14 10.78
C GLN A 154 -4.20 -5.78 11.76
N SER A 155 -4.53 -5.28 12.95
CA SER A 155 -3.56 -4.96 13.99
C SER A 155 -2.78 -6.20 14.44
N TYR A 156 -3.44 -7.33 14.62
CA TYR A 156 -2.80 -8.61 14.90
C TYR A 156 -1.83 -9.01 13.78
N SER A 157 -2.25 -8.88 12.52
CA SER A 157 -1.43 -9.22 11.36
C SER A 157 -0.21 -8.30 11.22
N LEU A 158 -0.37 -7.00 11.50
CA LEU A 158 0.73 -6.03 11.52
C LEU A 158 1.75 -6.34 12.62
N HIS A 159 1.28 -6.56 13.84
CA HIS A 159 2.13 -6.95 14.97
C HIS A 159 2.92 -8.23 14.66
N LYS A 160 2.26 -9.26 14.14
CA LYS A 160 2.92 -10.51 13.74
C LYS A 160 4.00 -10.28 12.68
N GLN A 161 3.74 -9.43 11.69
CA GLN A 161 4.74 -9.09 10.68
C GLN A 161 5.89 -8.27 11.27
N HIS A 162 5.60 -7.35 12.20
CA HIS A 162 6.65 -6.61 12.90
C HIS A 162 7.64 -7.55 13.61
N ILE A 163 7.13 -8.48 14.41
CA ILE A 163 7.98 -9.47 15.10
C ILE A 163 8.78 -10.33 14.09
N ASN A 164 8.12 -10.80 13.03
CA ASN A 164 8.78 -11.61 12.00
C ASN A 164 9.92 -10.85 11.29
N PHE A 165 9.65 -9.62 10.84
CA PHE A 165 10.66 -8.81 10.14
C PHE A 165 11.75 -8.30 11.07
N THR A 166 11.45 -7.97 12.32
CA THR A 166 12.46 -7.66 13.34
C THR A 166 13.47 -8.79 13.46
N LYS A 167 12.98 -10.04 13.55
CA LYS A 167 13.85 -11.22 13.59
C LYS A 167 14.69 -11.37 12.33
N LEU A 168 14.06 -11.31 11.14
CA LEU A 168 14.75 -11.43 9.85
C LEU A 168 15.83 -10.37 9.65
N GLN A 169 15.56 -9.14 10.04
CA GLN A 169 16.48 -8.01 9.91
C GLN A 169 17.63 -8.06 10.93
N THR A 170 17.39 -8.65 12.13
CA THR A 170 18.45 -8.92 13.10
C THR A 170 19.38 -10.04 12.62
N GLU A 171 18.85 -11.06 11.94
CA GLU A 171 19.62 -12.16 11.39
C GLU A 171 20.35 -11.81 10.08
N ASN A 172 19.85 -10.80 9.34
CA ASN A 172 20.42 -10.41 8.05
C ASN A 172 20.26 -8.88 7.81
N GLU A 173 21.35 -8.15 8.02
CA GLU A 173 21.43 -6.70 7.86
C GLU A 173 21.07 -6.23 6.44
N PHE A 174 21.37 -7.01 5.40
CA PHE A 174 20.99 -6.68 4.03
C PHE A 174 19.48 -6.50 3.87
N ILE A 175 18.65 -7.27 4.59
CA ILE A 175 17.18 -7.11 4.56
C ILE A 175 16.78 -5.74 5.12
N LEU A 176 17.42 -5.32 6.19
CA LEU A 176 17.16 -4.00 6.80
C LEU A 176 17.54 -2.86 5.84
N GLU A 177 18.75 -2.91 5.28
CA GLU A 177 19.23 -1.93 4.33
C GLU A 177 18.35 -1.87 3.08
N TYR A 178 18.00 -3.03 2.52
CA TYR A 178 17.13 -3.12 1.35
C TYR A 178 15.74 -2.53 1.62
N MET A 179 15.13 -2.82 2.76
CA MET A 179 13.85 -2.24 3.15
C MET A 179 13.94 -0.72 3.36
N ASN A 180 15.05 -0.22 3.92
CA ASN A 180 15.29 1.21 4.04
C ASN A 180 15.39 1.90 2.69
N LEU A 181 16.12 1.31 1.74
CA LEU A 181 16.25 1.83 0.37
C LEU A 181 14.91 1.88 -0.38
N LEU A 182 14.04 0.91 -0.12
CA LEU A 182 12.70 0.86 -0.70
C LEU A 182 11.67 1.72 0.03
N GLY A 183 12.02 2.33 1.18
CA GLY A 183 11.07 3.07 1.99
C GLY A 183 9.97 2.19 2.60
N HIS A 184 10.26 0.90 2.83
CA HIS A 184 9.34 -0.03 3.49
C HIS A 184 9.45 0.08 5.00
N PHE A 185 8.68 1.01 5.58
CA PHE A 185 8.67 1.31 7.01
C PHE A 185 7.43 0.76 7.74
N ASP A 186 6.68 -0.14 7.11
CA ASP A 186 5.43 -0.63 7.68
C ASP A 186 5.63 -1.49 8.94
N PHE A 187 6.77 -2.21 9.06
CA PHE A 187 7.10 -3.10 10.20
C PHE A 187 8.57 -3.49 10.19
N GLY A 188 9.05 -4.12 11.28
CA GLY A 188 10.46 -4.51 11.46
C GLY A 188 11.26 -3.48 12.27
N LEU A 189 12.59 -3.60 12.26
CA LEU A 189 13.51 -2.70 12.99
C LEU A 189 13.44 -1.25 12.48
N ASN A 190 13.13 -1.07 11.20
CA ASN A 190 12.99 0.23 10.55
C ASN A 190 11.53 0.74 10.55
N HIS A 191 10.64 0.12 11.34
CA HIS A 191 9.26 0.53 11.43
C HIS A 191 9.10 1.99 11.84
N LYS A 192 8.13 2.67 11.22
CA LYS A 192 7.78 4.06 11.50
C LYS A 192 6.27 4.23 11.59
N TYR A 193 5.82 4.97 12.58
CA TYR A 193 4.42 5.29 12.77
C TYR A 193 3.90 6.25 11.70
N TYR A 194 2.63 6.17 11.36
CA TYR A 194 1.97 7.16 10.49
C TYR A 194 1.54 8.36 11.32
N SER A 195 2.18 9.51 11.16
CA SER A 195 1.86 10.73 11.89
C SER A 195 1.16 11.74 10.99
N PHE A 196 -0.03 12.19 11.39
CA PHE A 196 -0.79 13.22 10.67
C PHE A 196 -0.71 14.59 11.36
N ASP A 197 -0.57 14.58 12.68
CA ASP A 197 -0.33 15.75 13.53
C ASP A 197 0.87 15.43 14.43
N ASN A 198 1.40 16.39 15.17
CA ASN A 198 2.58 16.20 16.02
C ASN A 198 2.27 15.36 17.29
N ASP A 199 1.53 14.28 17.13
CA ASP A 199 1.14 13.42 18.24
C ASP A 199 2.33 12.68 18.84
N LYS A 200 2.41 12.67 20.16
CA LYS A 200 3.38 11.85 20.89
C LYS A 200 2.93 10.38 20.83
N ILE A 201 3.78 9.54 20.28
CA ILE A 201 3.55 8.09 20.22
C ILE A 201 4.15 7.49 21.49
N GLU A 202 3.29 7.16 22.45
CA GLU A 202 3.70 6.62 23.74
C GLU A 202 3.67 5.09 23.83
N LEU A 203 3.06 4.42 22.82
CA LEU A 203 2.87 2.97 22.82
C LEU A 203 4.06 2.23 22.20
N ASN A 204 4.29 1.00 22.70
CA ASN A 204 5.37 0.13 22.24
C ASN A 204 4.92 -0.70 21.01
N PRO A 205 5.68 -0.75 19.91
CA PRO A 205 5.38 -1.58 18.72
C PRO A 205 5.23 -3.09 19.03
N ASN A 206 5.75 -3.55 20.15
CA ASN A 206 5.57 -4.93 20.61
C ASN A 206 4.20 -5.18 21.26
N SER A 207 3.35 -4.16 21.40
CA SER A 207 1.98 -4.31 21.92
C SER A 207 0.94 -4.29 20.80
N PHE A 208 -0.17 -4.99 20.98
CA PHE A 208 -1.29 -4.95 20.02
C PHE A 208 -1.96 -3.58 19.97
N ASP A 209 -2.02 -2.88 21.09
CA ASP A 209 -2.62 -1.55 21.22
C ASP A 209 -1.92 -0.50 20.35
N TYR A 210 -0.61 -0.61 20.16
CA TYR A 210 0.14 0.25 19.27
C TYR A 210 -0.41 0.18 17.83
N TRP A 211 -0.61 -1.03 17.31
CA TRP A 211 -1.09 -1.25 15.95
C TRP A 211 -2.56 -0.88 15.80
N LEU A 212 -3.35 -1.10 16.86
CA LEU A 212 -4.75 -0.70 16.88
C LEU A 212 -4.89 0.83 16.93
N LYS A 213 -4.04 1.51 17.72
CA LYS A 213 -4.01 2.99 17.76
C LYS A 213 -3.59 3.56 16.39
N MET A 214 -2.56 2.99 15.77
CA MET A 214 -2.14 3.41 14.43
C MET A 214 -3.27 3.20 13.40
N TRP A 215 -4.01 2.09 13.49
CA TRP A 215 -5.18 1.85 12.66
C TRP A 215 -6.24 2.94 12.84
N ILE A 216 -6.54 3.29 14.08
CA ILE A 216 -7.51 4.35 14.42
C ILE A 216 -7.04 5.68 13.83
N ASP A 217 -5.82 6.11 14.09
CA ASP A 217 -5.31 7.41 13.68
C ASP A 217 -5.31 7.59 12.16
N VAL A 218 -4.89 6.55 11.45
CA VAL A 218 -4.91 6.56 9.99
C VAL A 218 -6.33 6.66 9.45
N TYR A 219 -7.22 5.79 9.89
CA TYR A 219 -8.57 5.74 9.31
C TYR A 219 -9.48 6.87 9.81
N GLU A 220 -9.27 7.42 10.99
CA GLU A 220 -9.91 8.68 11.42
C GLU A 220 -9.46 9.86 10.55
N TYR A 221 -8.16 9.96 10.23
CA TYR A 221 -7.68 11.02 9.38
C TYR A 221 -8.28 10.94 7.97
N VAL A 222 -8.20 9.79 7.33
CA VAL A 222 -8.68 9.64 5.94
C VAL A 222 -10.20 9.65 5.84
N SER A 223 -10.94 9.27 6.90
CA SER A 223 -12.40 9.33 6.92
C SER A 223 -12.95 10.76 6.77
N LYS A 224 -12.18 11.78 7.14
CA LYS A 224 -12.51 13.20 6.93
C LYS A 224 -12.59 13.57 5.44
N LEU A 225 -12.07 12.73 4.57
CA LEU A 225 -12.07 12.92 3.12
C LEU A 225 -13.16 12.09 2.40
N LYS A 226 -14.02 11.39 3.15
CA LYS A 226 -15.00 10.43 2.60
C LYS A 226 -16.00 11.02 1.59
N ASP A 227 -16.30 12.31 1.71
CA ASP A 227 -17.26 12.99 0.82
C ASP A 227 -16.65 13.38 -0.54
N ASN A 228 -15.36 13.12 -0.75
CA ASN A 228 -14.73 13.35 -2.03
C ASN A 228 -15.08 12.22 -3.00
N LYS A 229 -15.67 12.57 -4.15
CA LYS A 229 -16.15 11.61 -5.15
C LYS A 229 -15.11 10.65 -5.70
N ASN A 230 -13.84 11.00 -5.59
CA ASN A 230 -12.72 10.19 -6.10
C ASN A 230 -12.23 9.17 -5.08
N ILE A 231 -12.68 9.26 -3.82
CA ILE A 231 -12.27 8.38 -2.73
C ILE A 231 -13.29 7.26 -2.55
N HIS A 232 -12.79 6.04 -2.53
CA HIS A 232 -13.59 4.84 -2.34
C HIS A 232 -13.01 3.98 -1.22
N PHE A 233 -13.73 3.93 -0.09
CA PHE A 233 -13.39 3.05 1.02
C PHE A 233 -13.82 1.62 0.69
N ILE A 234 -12.85 0.70 0.65
CA ILE A 234 -13.09 -0.70 0.30
C ILE A 234 -12.88 -1.56 1.55
N CYS A 235 -13.97 -2.07 2.10
CA CYS A 235 -13.94 -3.06 3.16
C CYS A 235 -13.45 -4.41 2.62
N TYR A 236 -12.34 -4.91 3.14
CA TYR A 236 -11.73 -6.17 2.70
C TYR A 236 -12.67 -7.35 2.83
N GLU A 237 -13.38 -7.46 3.95
CA GLU A 237 -14.33 -8.53 4.24
C GLU A 237 -15.48 -8.53 3.24
N SER A 238 -16.06 -7.34 2.97
CA SER A 238 -17.12 -7.19 1.95
C SER A 238 -16.63 -7.54 0.55
N LEU A 239 -15.38 -7.20 0.24
CA LEU A 239 -14.75 -7.56 -1.02
C LEU A 239 -14.54 -9.08 -1.13
N CYS A 240 -14.16 -9.76 -0.04
CA CYS A 240 -14.04 -11.21 -0.01
C CYS A 240 -15.37 -11.94 -0.23
N GLU A 241 -16.47 -11.39 0.31
CA GLU A 241 -17.81 -11.98 0.23
C GLU A 241 -18.45 -11.76 -1.14
N LYS A 242 -18.44 -10.51 -1.61
CA LYS A 242 -19.24 -10.07 -2.78
C LYS A 242 -18.41 -9.86 -4.03
N LYS A 243 -17.08 -9.91 -3.91
CA LYS A 243 -16.10 -9.87 -5.01
C LYS A 243 -16.38 -8.77 -6.04
N GLU A 244 -16.45 -9.14 -7.32
CA GLU A 244 -16.66 -8.25 -8.45
C GLU A 244 -17.90 -7.37 -8.25
N LYS A 245 -19.02 -7.96 -7.80
CA LYS A 245 -20.29 -7.25 -7.57
C LYS A 245 -20.16 -6.12 -6.52
N TYR A 246 -19.29 -6.28 -5.52
CA TYR A 246 -19.02 -5.21 -4.55
C TYR A 246 -18.14 -4.14 -5.18
N PHE A 247 -17.15 -4.55 -5.97
CA PHE A 247 -16.20 -3.62 -6.59
C PHE A 247 -16.84 -2.76 -7.69
N GLU A 248 -17.81 -3.32 -8.43
CA GLU A 248 -18.60 -2.60 -9.44
C GLU A 248 -19.20 -1.29 -8.93
N LYS A 249 -19.56 -1.21 -7.65
CA LYS A 249 -20.14 -0.01 -7.05
C LYS A 249 -19.21 1.20 -7.08
N PHE A 250 -17.91 0.98 -7.15
CA PHE A 250 -16.89 2.03 -7.11
C PHE A 250 -16.40 2.44 -8.51
N ILE A 251 -16.64 1.61 -9.51
CA ILE A 251 -16.13 1.82 -10.87
C ILE A 251 -17.19 1.52 -11.93
N PHE A 252 -18.47 1.80 -11.62
CA PHE A 252 -19.60 1.44 -12.49
C PHE A 252 -19.49 1.95 -13.93
N ASP A 253 -18.78 3.08 -14.15
CA ASP A 253 -18.53 3.64 -15.48
C ASP A 253 -17.41 2.93 -16.25
N GLU A 254 -16.63 2.07 -15.57
CA GLU A 254 -15.44 1.42 -16.11
C GLU A 254 -15.70 -0.02 -16.52
N LYS A 255 -16.65 -0.23 -17.44
CA LYS A 255 -17.09 -1.57 -17.90
C LYS A 255 -15.93 -2.48 -18.33
N GLU A 256 -14.90 -1.91 -18.95
CA GLU A 256 -13.76 -2.70 -19.39
C GLU A 256 -12.97 -3.31 -18.22
N ILE A 257 -12.82 -2.57 -17.11
CA ILE A 257 -12.18 -3.07 -15.89
C ILE A 257 -13.06 -4.13 -15.24
N ILE A 258 -14.37 -3.88 -15.11
CA ILE A 258 -15.33 -4.79 -14.50
C ILE A 258 -15.32 -6.15 -15.22
N ASN A 259 -15.31 -6.15 -16.56
CA ASN A 259 -15.33 -7.38 -17.35
C ASN A 259 -14.02 -8.20 -17.26
N LYS A 260 -12.90 -7.59 -16.89
CA LYS A 260 -11.58 -8.24 -16.88
C LYS A 260 -11.05 -8.53 -15.47
N ILE A 261 -11.54 -7.84 -14.45
CA ILE A 261 -11.04 -8.01 -13.08
C ILE A 261 -11.42 -9.40 -12.56
N ASN A 262 -10.49 -10.00 -11.80
CA ASN A 262 -10.68 -11.26 -11.12
C ASN A 262 -10.28 -11.12 -9.66
N LEU A 263 -11.25 -11.30 -8.77
CA LEU A 263 -11.09 -11.15 -7.33
C LEU A 263 -11.14 -12.50 -6.58
N LYS A 264 -10.90 -13.62 -7.29
CA LYS A 264 -10.93 -14.97 -6.69
C LYS A 264 -9.97 -15.17 -5.52
N ASP A 265 -8.84 -14.48 -5.55
CA ASP A 265 -7.80 -14.62 -4.54
C ASP A 265 -8.14 -13.91 -3.22
N PHE A 266 -9.15 -13.03 -3.23
CA PHE A 266 -9.68 -12.45 -2.01
C PHE A 266 -10.42 -13.53 -1.20
N LYS A 267 -9.81 -13.88 -0.07
CA LYS A 267 -10.34 -14.90 0.86
C LYS A 267 -10.22 -14.38 2.28
N ASN A 268 -11.34 -14.33 2.96
CA ASN A 268 -11.31 -14.01 4.40
C ASN A 268 -10.74 -15.20 5.15
N LYS A 269 -9.62 -14.97 5.85
CA LYS A 269 -9.06 -15.91 6.81
C LYS A 269 -9.48 -15.39 8.18
N ASN A 270 -10.58 -15.87 8.71
CA ASN A 270 -11.02 -15.49 10.06
C ASN A 270 -9.90 -15.78 11.06
N ILE A 271 -9.34 -14.73 11.62
CA ILE A 271 -8.34 -14.81 12.68
C ILE A 271 -9.08 -14.63 13.98
N ASN A 272 -9.09 -15.65 14.83
CA ASN A 272 -9.66 -15.49 16.17
C ASN A 272 -8.68 -14.69 17.03
N VAL A 273 -8.99 -13.41 17.23
CA VAL A 273 -8.18 -12.49 18.03
C VAL A 273 -8.87 -12.30 19.38
N ASP A 274 -8.17 -12.63 20.46
CA ASP A 274 -8.70 -12.41 21.81
C ASP A 274 -8.80 -10.91 22.11
N LYS A 275 -10.01 -10.43 22.29
CA LYS A 275 -10.32 -9.02 22.58
C LYS A 275 -9.72 -8.53 23.91
N LYS A 276 -9.40 -9.43 24.83
CA LYS A 276 -8.76 -9.11 26.11
C LYS A 276 -7.34 -8.55 25.95
N ASN A 277 -6.72 -8.78 24.79
CA ASN A 277 -5.40 -8.26 24.48
C ASN A 277 -5.36 -6.76 24.16
N PHE A 278 -6.53 -6.08 24.15
CA PHE A 278 -6.63 -4.68 23.77
C PHE A 278 -7.21 -3.83 24.88
N ILE A 279 -6.75 -2.58 24.96
CA ILE A 279 -7.35 -1.56 25.82
C ILE A 279 -8.80 -1.33 25.38
N LYS A 280 -9.75 -1.49 26.30
CA LYS A 280 -11.19 -1.42 26.03
C LYS A 280 -11.62 -0.13 25.29
N LYS A 281 -11.00 1.00 25.61
CA LYS A 281 -11.28 2.29 24.95
C LYS A 281 -10.90 2.24 23.47
N LEU A 282 -9.68 1.79 23.13
CA LEU A 282 -9.20 1.67 21.75
C LEU A 282 -10.04 0.64 20.97
N LEU A 283 -10.38 -0.47 21.60
CA LEU A 283 -11.25 -1.50 21.03
C LEU A 283 -12.59 -0.92 20.58
N ASN A 284 -13.28 -0.20 21.45
CA ASN A 284 -14.59 0.38 21.13
C ASN A 284 -14.50 1.44 20.04
N GLN A 285 -13.49 2.32 20.11
CA GLN A 285 -13.25 3.36 19.10
C GLN A 285 -12.99 2.75 17.72
N SER A 286 -12.12 1.75 17.62
CA SER A 286 -11.76 1.10 16.36
C SER A 286 -12.96 0.37 15.73
N LEU A 287 -13.76 -0.33 16.52
CA LEU A 287 -14.95 -1.03 16.03
C LEU A 287 -16.02 -0.04 15.54
N SER A 288 -16.25 1.06 16.27
CA SER A 288 -17.17 2.12 15.85
C SER A 288 -16.75 2.75 14.52
N LEU A 289 -15.45 3.07 14.39
CA LEU A 289 -14.91 3.64 13.16
C LEU A 289 -15.01 2.65 11.99
N TYR A 290 -14.72 1.36 12.23
CA TYR A 290 -14.85 0.32 11.22
C TYR A 290 -16.27 0.22 10.63
N GLU A 291 -17.30 0.24 11.50
CA GLU A 291 -18.69 0.21 11.03
C GLU A 291 -19.08 1.50 10.28
N THR A 292 -18.49 2.64 10.64
CA THR A 292 -18.73 3.93 9.94
C THR A 292 -18.12 3.94 8.52
N LEU A 293 -17.02 3.22 8.32
CA LEU A 293 -16.32 3.14 7.03
C LEU A 293 -16.90 2.07 6.09
N LYS A 294 -17.60 1.08 6.64
CA LYS A 294 -18.16 -0.08 5.93
C LYS A 294 -19.40 0.27 5.11
#